data_bd964419d4496278f67e10ba13c420df
#
_entry.id   bd964419d4496278f67e10ba13c420df
#
_cell.length_a   1.000
_cell.length_b   1.000
_cell.length_c   1.000
_cell.angle_alpha   90.00
_cell.angle_beta   90.00
_cell.angle_gamma   90.00
#
_symmetry.space_group_name_H-M   'P 1'
#
loop_
_entity.id
_entity.type
_entity.pdbx_description
1 polymer ?
#
loop_
_entity_poly.entity_id
_entity_poly.type
_entity_poly.pdbx_seq_one_letter_code
_entity_poly.pdbx_strand_id
1 'polypeptide(L)'
;MRLIDHRCCTVNGARRRSAVLAVLWLSLWAWPSLSSSADGWFQKDRRADLVIINGNEPESLDPALVTLLTDWRLVRAFFEGLARLNPQTAEPEPGLAERWEVADGGRTYTFFLRTNAAWSTGDPITAADVVYSWMRVLDPRTASDYAGPLFCVSNAEAFCTGKLQDPSAVGVRALDRRTFRVKLHSPTPFFLDLCTFPNYAVVPRQAIEQHGDRWLRARPLPVSGPYTLESWRLRDRIRARRNPRYWDAARTQSEVVDFLTMESAMTALNLYETGAADIIWDKALIPSELMDVLGRRRDCHTFHYLATFFLRFNVTRPPFDDPRVRKALALAIDKQRIVSRITRAGERVASHLTPDGVARYDPPEGLGYDPEAARRLLAEAGFPGGRGFRPFQYLLINPTIEQQIAVELQAMWQKELGLRVELRQNEMKVYQALQTALDYDVSRSSWIGDYNDANTFLEQFMSHNGNNRTGWKNPRYDELLRRANRELDSARRATLLREAETLLVRDELPIVPIYFYAGINFFDPEKIEGVGFNLLDEHPIQAIRRKR
;
A
#
# COMPACT_ATOMS: atom_id res chain seq x y z
N MET A 1 37.55 26.01 -35.52
CA MET A 1 38.28 27.21 -36.00
C MET A 1 38.79 27.96 -34.77
N ARG A 2 40.14 28.00 -34.65
CA ARG A 2 41.00 28.76 -33.72
C ARG A 2 40.76 28.46 -32.20
N LEU A 3 41.57 27.64 -31.45
CA LEU A 3 43.04 27.67 -31.21
C LEU A 3 43.59 29.04 -30.75
N ILE A 4 44.17 29.04 -29.55
CA ILE A 4 45.40 29.72 -29.08
C ILE A 4 45.32 29.64 -27.55
N ASP A 5 46.05 28.90 -26.80
CA ASP A 5 47.49 28.56 -26.65
C ASP A 5 48.26 29.47 -25.64
N HIS A 6 48.82 28.82 -24.63
CA HIS A 6 50.10 29.04 -23.86
C HIS A 6 50.36 30.33 -23.09
N ARG A 7 50.84 30.31 -21.86
CA ARG A 7 52.18 29.94 -21.31
C ARG A 7 52.20 30.26 -19.80
N CYS A 8 52.53 29.42 -18.95
CA CYS A 8 53.82 29.13 -18.30
C CYS A 8 54.73 30.34 -17.92
N CYS A 9 54.97 30.53 -16.62
CA CYS A 9 56.26 31.01 -16.12
C CYS A 9 56.45 30.64 -14.64
N THR A 10 57.43 29.81 -14.43
CA THR A 10 58.14 29.52 -13.17
C THR A 10 59.16 30.62 -12.87
N VAL A 11 59.36 30.98 -11.60
CA VAL A 11 60.72 31.43 -11.08
C VAL A 11 60.81 31.12 -9.60
N ASN A 12 61.96 30.54 -9.26
CA ASN A 12 62.56 30.20 -8.00
C ASN A 12 62.97 31.39 -7.15
N GLY A 13 63.19 31.16 -5.82
CA GLY A 13 64.23 31.90 -5.12
C GLY A 13 64.12 31.98 -3.61
N ALA A 14 64.72 31.03 -2.89
CA ALA A 14 65.71 31.14 -1.86
C ALA A 14 65.45 31.86 -0.50
N ARG A 15 65.50 31.04 0.48
CA ARG A 15 66.11 31.16 1.85
C ARG A 15 66.49 32.55 2.38
N ARG A 16 66.03 32.87 3.61
CA ARG A 16 66.91 33.31 4.71
C ARG A 16 66.28 33.04 6.09
N ARG A 17 67.07 32.39 6.94
CA ARG A 17 66.89 32.21 8.38
C ARG A 17 67.27 33.50 9.11
N SER A 18 66.54 33.87 10.16
CA SER A 18 67.12 34.60 11.29
C SER A 18 66.30 34.35 12.55
N ALA A 19 66.97 33.83 13.55
CA ALA A 19 66.47 33.64 14.90
C ALA A 19 66.68 34.96 15.69
N VAL A 20 65.71 35.33 16.54
CA VAL A 20 65.93 36.19 17.70
C VAL A 20 65.12 35.69 18.88
N LEU A 21 65.85 35.56 20.01
CA LEU A 21 65.39 35.04 21.30
C LEU A 21 64.53 36.04 22.09
N ALA A 22 63.64 35.48 22.86
CA ALA A 22 63.20 35.69 24.23
C ALA A 22 62.98 37.14 24.75
N VAL A 23 61.80 37.31 25.38
CA VAL A 23 61.68 37.73 26.80
C VAL A 23 60.32 37.34 27.35
N LEU A 24 60.31 36.56 28.44
CA LEU A 24 59.18 36.26 29.33
C LEU A 24 58.77 37.54 30.08
N TRP A 25 57.43 37.79 30.08
CA TRP A 25 56.75 38.48 31.17
C TRP A 25 55.45 37.75 31.52
N LEU A 26 55.46 37.16 32.73
CA LEU A 26 54.32 36.68 33.45
C LEU A 26 53.47 37.87 33.89
N SER A 27 52.21 37.90 33.37
CA SER A 27 51.16 38.67 34.02
C SER A 27 49.94 37.72 34.22
N LEU A 28 49.82 37.25 35.45
CA LEU A 28 48.65 36.62 35.99
C LEU A 28 47.50 37.64 35.95
N TRP A 29 46.61 37.45 34.98
CA TRP A 29 45.24 37.98 35.06
C TRP A 29 44.30 36.83 35.29
N ALA A 30 43.66 36.82 36.49
CA ALA A 30 42.59 35.95 36.83
C ALA A 30 41.39 36.25 35.90
N TRP A 31 41.11 35.35 34.96
CA TRP A 31 39.85 35.32 34.28
C TRP A 31 38.81 34.64 35.18
N PRO A 32 37.65 35.27 35.37
CA PRO A 32 36.55 34.58 36.01
C PRO A 32 36.16 33.38 35.11
N SER A 33 36.16 32.21 35.70
CA SER A 33 35.60 30.98 35.11
C SER A 33 34.13 31.20 34.79
N LEU A 34 33.85 31.68 33.56
CA LEU A 34 32.54 31.49 32.94
C LEU A 34 32.45 30.01 32.64
N SER A 35 31.85 29.28 33.57
CA SER A 35 31.25 27.98 33.29
C SER A 35 30.12 28.22 32.28
N SER A 36 30.48 28.37 31.00
CA SER A 36 29.51 28.26 29.92
C SER A 36 29.07 26.82 29.91
N SER A 37 27.82 26.61 30.30
CA SER A 37 27.06 25.40 30.06
C SER A 37 27.06 25.12 28.54
N ALA A 38 28.15 24.50 28.05
CA ALA A 38 28.25 23.95 26.71
C ALA A 38 27.46 22.61 26.57
N ASP A 39 26.66 22.28 27.58
CA ASP A 39 25.85 21.05 27.60
C ASP A 39 24.55 21.11 26.76
N GLY A 40 24.35 22.21 26.01
CA GLY A 40 23.11 22.40 25.23
C GLY A 40 23.16 21.93 23.76
N TRP A 41 24.31 21.56 23.20
CA TRP A 41 24.44 21.35 21.74
C TRP A 41 24.60 19.90 21.28
N PHE A 42 24.81 18.95 22.19
CA PHE A 42 24.83 17.51 21.92
C PHE A 42 23.99 16.76 22.95
N GLN A 43 22.71 17.05 23.02
CA GLN A 43 21.81 16.06 23.57
C GLN A 43 21.86 14.88 22.61
N LYS A 44 22.67 13.87 22.93
CA LYS A 44 22.76 12.60 22.20
C LYS A 44 21.33 12.08 22.20
N ASP A 45 20.66 12.14 21.02
CA ASP A 45 19.27 11.68 20.91
C ASP A 45 19.19 10.31 21.60
N ARG A 46 18.33 10.21 22.63
CA ARG A 46 18.11 8.94 23.31
C ARG A 46 17.74 7.93 22.25
N ARG A 47 18.40 6.78 22.23
CA ARG A 47 18.02 5.70 21.30
C ARG A 47 16.53 5.41 21.48
N ALA A 48 15.78 5.28 20.39
CA ALA A 48 14.39 4.89 20.43
C ALA A 48 14.23 3.49 21.04
N ASP A 49 13.09 3.25 21.68
CA ASP A 49 12.77 1.93 22.24
C ASP A 49 12.51 0.91 21.12
N LEU A 50 12.09 1.39 19.95
CA LEU A 50 11.86 0.59 18.75
C LEU A 50 12.31 1.37 17.51
N VAL A 51 13.04 0.72 16.60
CA VAL A 51 13.52 1.31 15.36
C VAL A 51 13.04 0.46 14.17
N ILE A 52 12.25 1.06 13.30
CA ILE A 52 11.61 0.40 12.16
C ILE A 52 12.08 1.02 10.86
N ILE A 53 12.53 0.21 9.91
CA ILE A 53 12.74 0.63 8.54
C ILE A 53 11.41 0.48 7.80
N ASN A 54 10.77 1.61 7.50
CA ASN A 54 9.39 1.66 7.00
C ASN A 54 9.29 1.69 5.46
N GLY A 55 10.34 2.10 4.77
CA GLY A 55 10.33 2.28 3.30
C GLY A 55 10.82 3.66 2.89
N ASN A 56 10.34 4.15 1.77
CA ASN A 56 10.72 5.45 1.24
C ASN A 56 10.27 6.61 2.13
N GLU A 57 10.85 7.80 1.88
CA GLU A 57 10.38 9.04 2.48
C GLU A 57 8.91 9.29 2.13
N PRO A 58 8.01 9.51 3.12
CA PRO A 58 6.61 9.79 2.84
C PRO A 58 6.45 11.17 2.18
N GLU A 59 5.58 11.25 1.19
CA GLU A 59 5.25 12.54 0.58
C GLU A 59 4.47 13.43 1.54
N SER A 60 3.65 12.82 2.39
CA SER A 60 2.82 13.49 3.39
C SER A 60 2.50 12.57 4.56
N LEU A 61 2.08 13.17 5.68
CA LEU A 61 1.38 12.49 6.78
C LEU A 61 -0.10 12.92 6.84
N ASP A 62 -0.58 13.65 5.83
CA ASP A 62 -1.98 14.05 5.73
C ASP A 62 -2.83 12.86 5.29
N PRO A 63 -3.74 12.36 6.13
CA PRO A 63 -4.57 11.21 5.81
C PRO A 63 -5.28 11.32 4.46
N ALA A 64 -5.78 12.50 4.09
CA ALA A 64 -6.53 12.68 2.85
C ALA A 64 -5.68 12.57 1.57
N LEU A 65 -4.34 12.66 1.67
CA LEU A 65 -3.44 12.75 0.51
C LEU A 65 -2.56 11.52 0.30
N VAL A 66 -2.45 10.64 1.30
CA VAL A 66 -1.56 9.46 1.23
C VAL A 66 -2.18 8.34 0.39
N THR A 67 -1.32 7.65 -0.38
CA THR A 67 -1.74 6.56 -1.29
C THR A 67 -0.89 5.30 -1.16
N LEU A 68 0.24 5.35 -0.46
CA LEU A 68 1.17 4.24 -0.32
C LEU A 68 0.99 3.53 1.02
N LEU A 69 1.19 2.22 1.05
CA LEU A 69 1.13 1.42 2.27
C LEU A 69 2.12 1.93 3.34
N THR A 70 3.33 2.32 2.91
CA THR A 70 4.36 2.90 3.78
C THR A 70 3.89 4.18 4.49
N ASP A 71 3.11 5.01 3.80
CA ASP A 71 2.56 6.24 4.34
C ASP A 71 1.37 5.94 5.26
N TRP A 72 0.51 4.98 4.89
CA TRP A 72 -0.60 4.53 5.72
C TRP A 72 -0.16 4.02 7.10
N ARG A 73 0.98 3.29 7.16
CA ARG A 73 1.57 2.84 8.43
C ARG A 73 1.93 4.02 9.33
N LEU A 74 2.50 5.08 8.76
CA LEU A 74 2.84 6.30 9.50
C LEU A 74 1.58 7.06 9.93
N VAL A 75 0.60 7.20 9.01
CA VAL A 75 -0.69 7.86 9.34
C VAL A 75 -1.36 7.16 10.53
N ARG A 76 -1.42 5.83 10.55
CA ARG A 76 -1.99 5.05 11.67
C ARG A 76 -1.24 5.25 13.00
N ALA A 77 0.03 5.64 12.98
CA ALA A 77 0.75 5.99 14.21
C ALA A 77 0.23 7.32 14.82
N PHE A 78 -0.23 8.25 14.00
CA PHE A 78 -0.61 9.59 14.43
C PHE A 78 -2.11 9.87 14.43
N PHE A 79 -2.87 9.19 13.57
CA PHE A 79 -4.31 9.44 13.39
C PHE A 79 -5.10 8.12 13.40
N GLU A 80 -6.30 8.18 13.95
CA GLU A 80 -7.21 7.04 14.01
C GLU A 80 -8.58 7.40 13.43
N GLY A 81 -9.23 6.39 12.84
CA GLY A 81 -10.58 6.47 12.29
C GLY A 81 -11.66 6.00 13.25
N LEU A 82 -12.90 5.89 12.75
CA LEU A 82 -14.03 5.35 13.51
C LEU A 82 -13.81 3.88 13.88
N ALA A 83 -13.30 3.10 12.96
CA ALA A 83 -12.90 1.70 13.13
C ALA A 83 -11.39 1.56 12.88
N ARG A 84 -10.80 0.49 13.40
CA ARG A 84 -9.42 0.07 13.14
C ARG A 84 -9.40 -1.40 12.74
N LEU A 85 -8.30 -1.87 12.20
CA LEU A 85 -8.13 -3.28 11.83
C LEU A 85 -7.72 -4.12 13.04
N ASN A 86 -8.35 -5.28 13.18
CA ASN A 86 -7.85 -6.33 14.05
C ASN A 86 -6.50 -6.83 13.50
N PRO A 87 -5.43 -6.88 14.32
CA PRO A 87 -4.09 -7.21 13.83
C PRO A 87 -3.91 -8.66 13.37
N GLN A 88 -4.81 -9.57 13.73
CA GLN A 88 -4.75 -10.98 13.36
C GLN A 88 -5.67 -11.33 12.19
N THR A 89 -6.90 -10.79 12.21
CA THR A 89 -7.93 -11.16 11.22
C THR A 89 -8.06 -10.15 10.10
N ALA A 90 -7.48 -8.94 10.24
CA ALA A 90 -7.70 -7.80 9.37
C ALA A 90 -9.19 -7.43 9.20
N GLU A 91 -10.04 -7.80 10.17
CA GLU A 91 -11.43 -7.39 10.21
C GLU A 91 -11.60 -6.07 10.97
N PRO A 92 -12.66 -5.29 10.67
CA PRO A 92 -12.95 -4.05 11.38
C PRO A 92 -13.26 -4.28 12.86
N GLU A 93 -12.62 -3.53 13.75
CA GLU A 93 -12.93 -3.47 15.16
C GLU A 93 -13.09 -2.01 15.64
N PRO A 94 -13.71 -1.76 16.84
CA PRO A 94 -13.89 -0.41 17.37
C PRO A 94 -12.58 0.39 17.49
N GLY A 95 -12.54 1.56 16.83
CA GLY A 95 -11.49 2.58 16.95
C GLY A 95 -11.94 3.75 17.83
N LEU A 96 -11.99 4.98 17.29
CA LEU A 96 -12.56 6.14 17.99
C LEU A 96 -14.05 5.96 18.30
N ALA A 97 -14.79 5.21 17.48
CA ALA A 97 -16.13 4.74 17.86
C ALA A 97 -16.03 3.51 18.75
N GLU A 98 -16.73 3.50 19.89
CA GLU A 98 -16.80 2.34 20.78
C GLU A 98 -17.77 1.27 20.27
N ARG A 99 -18.77 1.67 19.48
CA ARG A 99 -19.77 0.81 18.85
C ARG A 99 -20.48 1.52 17.71
N TRP A 100 -21.23 0.75 16.94
CA TRP A 100 -22.10 1.27 15.89
C TRP A 100 -23.40 0.47 15.81
N GLU A 101 -24.42 1.08 15.21
CA GLU A 101 -25.71 0.48 14.92
C GLU A 101 -25.98 0.58 13.43
N VAL A 102 -26.59 -0.46 12.87
CA VAL A 102 -26.93 -0.55 11.45
C VAL A 102 -28.45 -0.62 11.30
N ALA A 103 -28.98 0.23 10.44
CA ALA A 103 -30.42 0.35 10.20
C ALA A 103 -30.72 0.45 8.69
N ASP A 104 -32.01 0.56 8.35
CA ASP A 104 -32.52 0.76 6.98
C ASP A 104 -31.96 -0.28 5.98
N GLY A 105 -31.87 -1.55 6.42
CA GLY A 105 -31.35 -2.63 5.56
C GLY A 105 -29.90 -2.38 5.13
N GLY A 106 -29.01 -1.98 6.06
CA GLY A 106 -27.58 -1.78 5.79
C GLY A 106 -27.24 -0.44 5.14
N ARG A 107 -28.18 0.54 5.10
CA ARG A 107 -27.94 1.85 4.48
C ARG A 107 -27.66 2.97 5.47
N THR A 108 -27.93 2.77 6.76
CA THR A 108 -27.68 3.80 7.78
C THR A 108 -26.82 3.21 8.88
N TYR A 109 -25.66 3.83 9.11
CA TYR A 109 -24.76 3.50 10.21
C TYR A 109 -24.73 4.66 11.18
N THR A 110 -24.89 4.36 12.48
CA THR A 110 -24.79 5.34 13.57
C THR A 110 -23.64 4.91 14.47
N PHE A 111 -22.58 5.70 14.50
CA PHE A 111 -21.37 5.47 15.31
C PHE A 111 -21.43 6.29 16.59
N PHE A 112 -21.04 5.68 17.71
CA PHE A 112 -20.98 6.30 19.02
C PHE A 112 -19.52 6.46 19.43
N LEU A 113 -19.04 7.69 19.51
CA LEU A 113 -17.65 7.98 19.85
C LEU A 113 -17.40 7.71 21.35
N ARG A 114 -16.21 7.24 21.65
CA ARG A 114 -15.75 7.00 23.03
C ARG A 114 -15.80 8.26 23.85
N THR A 115 -16.13 8.12 25.12
CA THR A 115 -16.17 9.26 26.07
C THR A 115 -14.79 9.84 26.35
N ASN A 116 -13.74 9.03 26.22
CA ASN A 116 -12.34 9.39 26.44
C ASN A 116 -11.57 9.63 25.12
N ALA A 117 -12.25 9.74 23.97
CA ALA A 117 -11.60 10.13 22.71
C ALA A 117 -11.17 11.60 22.80
N ALA A 118 -9.87 11.84 22.74
CA ALA A 118 -9.29 13.18 22.84
C ALA A 118 -8.10 13.37 21.91
N TRP A 119 -7.92 14.60 21.46
CA TRP A 119 -6.69 15.03 20.80
C TRP A 119 -5.51 14.96 21.79
N SER A 120 -4.30 14.83 21.27
CA SER A 120 -3.08 14.89 22.10
C SER A 120 -2.91 16.19 22.86
N THR A 121 -3.62 17.27 22.47
CA THR A 121 -3.71 18.56 23.18
C THR A 121 -4.63 18.51 24.40
N GLY A 122 -5.53 17.54 24.46
CA GLY A 122 -6.49 17.32 25.55
C GLY A 122 -7.91 17.70 25.22
N ASP A 123 -8.15 18.35 24.08
CA ASP A 123 -9.49 18.66 23.62
C ASP A 123 -10.22 17.38 23.20
N PRO A 124 -11.52 17.24 23.47
CA PRO A 124 -12.26 16.05 23.07
C PRO A 124 -12.47 16.01 21.56
N ILE A 125 -12.32 14.80 20.99
CA ILE A 125 -12.70 14.51 19.60
C ILE A 125 -14.22 14.38 19.53
N THR A 126 -14.82 15.02 18.53
CA THR A 126 -16.29 15.10 18.38
C THR A 126 -16.77 14.52 17.06
N ALA A 127 -18.06 14.23 16.95
CA ALA A 127 -18.69 13.81 15.70
C ALA A 127 -18.59 14.90 14.60
N ALA A 128 -18.48 16.18 14.98
CA ALA A 128 -18.23 17.25 14.02
C ALA A 128 -16.83 17.17 13.39
N ASP A 129 -15.82 16.69 14.13
CA ASP A 129 -14.48 16.44 13.59
C ASP A 129 -14.48 15.29 12.57
N VAL A 130 -15.29 14.26 12.82
CA VAL A 130 -15.48 13.15 11.86
C VAL A 130 -16.15 13.68 10.57
N VAL A 131 -17.23 14.44 10.69
CA VAL A 131 -17.89 15.07 9.52
C VAL A 131 -16.90 15.91 8.74
N TYR A 132 -16.14 16.78 9.41
CA TYR A 132 -15.12 17.61 8.77
C TYR A 132 -14.09 16.77 8.01
N SER A 133 -13.56 15.71 8.64
CA SER A 133 -12.53 14.87 8.06
C SER A 133 -13.01 14.16 6.79
N TRP A 134 -14.20 13.57 6.82
CA TRP A 134 -14.77 12.88 5.66
C TRP A 134 -15.17 13.87 4.54
N MET A 135 -15.74 15.01 4.91
CA MET A 135 -16.05 16.05 3.94
C MET A 135 -14.81 16.64 3.27
N ARG A 136 -13.68 16.69 4.01
CA ARG A 136 -12.40 17.13 3.47
C ARG A 136 -11.86 16.17 2.42
N VAL A 137 -11.98 14.85 2.63
CA VAL A 137 -11.61 13.83 1.62
C VAL A 137 -12.47 13.97 0.36
N LEU A 138 -13.75 14.28 0.52
CA LEU A 138 -14.70 14.47 -0.58
C LEU A 138 -14.62 15.85 -1.25
N ASP A 139 -13.91 16.82 -0.66
CA ASP A 139 -13.79 18.17 -1.23
C ASP A 139 -12.92 18.13 -2.51
N PRO A 140 -13.43 18.57 -3.68
CA PRO A 140 -12.64 18.61 -4.91
C PRO A 140 -11.32 19.38 -4.78
N ARG A 141 -11.25 20.36 -3.86
CA ARG A 141 -10.04 21.16 -3.62
C ARG A 141 -8.94 20.36 -2.90
N THR A 142 -9.32 19.35 -2.13
CA THR A 142 -8.35 18.43 -1.49
C THR A 142 -7.74 17.49 -2.53
N ALA A 143 -8.48 17.16 -3.60
CA ALA A 143 -8.05 16.27 -4.67
C ALA A 143 -7.55 14.90 -4.16
N SER A 144 -8.27 14.33 -3.19
CA SER A 144 -7.92 13.04 -2.60
C SER A 144 -8.11 11.92 -3.60
N ASP A 145 -7.08 11.11 -3.85
CA ASP A 145 -7.16 9.91 -4.69
C ASP A 145 -8.08 8.83 -4.06
N TYR A 146 -8.32 8.91 -2.75
CA TYR A 146 -9.18 7.98 -2.01
C TYR A 146 -10.58 8.54 -1.70
N ALA A 147 -11.05 9.53 -2.47
CA ALA A 147 -12.46 9.97 -2.40
C ALA A 147 -13.43 8.88 -2.92
N GLY A 148 -13.01 8.11 -3.94
CA GLY A 148 -13.82 7.11 -4.64
C GLY A 148 -14.52 6.08 -3.74
N PRO A 149 -13.84 5.40 -2.81
CA PRO A 149 -14.48 4.43 -1.91
C PRO A 149 -15.60 5.02 -1.03
N LEU A 150 -15.58 6.35 -0.74
CA LEU A 150 -16.67 7.04 -0.04
C LEU A 150 -17.87 7.37 -0.94
N PHE A 151 -17.84 7.08 -2.24
CA PHE A 151 -18.99 7.32 -3.12
C PHE A 151 -20.19 6.44 -2.78
N CYS A 152 -20.01 5.39 -1.97
CA CYS A 152 -21.13 4.65 -1.38
C CYS A 152 -22.00 5.52 -0.45
N VAL A 153 -21.47 6.64 0.11
CA VAL A 153 -22.22 7.61 0.91
C VAL A 153 -23.15 8.43 0.01
N SER A 154 -24.39 8.62 0.46
CA SER A 154 -25.39 9.36 -0.30
C SER A 154 -24.89 10.76 -0.71
N ASN A 155 -24.96 11.07 -1.99
CA ASN A 155 -24.55 12.34 -2.63
C ASN A 155 -23.03 12.63 -2.59
N ALA A 156 -22.18 11.72 -2.09
CA ALA A 156 -20.75 11.97 -1.99
C ALA A 156 -20.09 12.14 -3.37
N GLU A 157 -20.39 11.27 -4.33
CA GLU A 157 -19.87 11.39 -5.70
C GLU A 157 -20.30 12.69 -6.38
N ALA A 158 -21.58 13.05 -6.25
CA ALA A 158 -22.09 14.28 -6.84
C ALA A 158 -21.43 15.53 -6.25
N PHE A 159 -21.13 15.51 -4.96
CA PHE A 159 -20.39 16.58 -4.29
C PHE A 159 -18.92 16.60 -4.75
N CYS A 160 -18.23 15.47 -4.71
CA CYS A 160 -16.82 15.38 -5.10
C CYS A 160 -16.58 15.76 -6.57
N THR A 161 -17.53 15.45 -7.46
CA THR A 161 -17.45 15.81 -8.89
C THR A 161 -17.98 17.20 -9.21
N GLY A 162 -18.40 17.99 -8.22
CA GLY A 162 -18.91 19.34 -8.39
C GLY A 162 -20.33 19.45 -8.96
N LYS A 163 -21.03 18.33 -9.16
CA LYS A 163 -22.44 18.31 -9.59
C LYS A 163 -23.39 18.77 -8.49
N LEU A 164 -23.00 18.65 -7.23
CA LEU A 164 -23.70 19.12 -6.05
C LEU A 164 -22.82 20.13 -5.31
N GLN A 165 -23.34 21.34 -5.07
CA GLN A 165 -22.56 22.41 -4.40
C GLN A 165 -22.82 22.46 -2.89
N ASP A 166 -23.97 21.97 -2.42
CA ASP A 166 -24.34 22.00 -1.02
C ASP A 166 -23.71 20.83 -0.24
N PRO A 167 -22.67 21.05 0.59
CA PRO A 167 -22.05 20.02 1.39
C PRO A 167 -23.02 19.41 2.41
N SER A 168 -24.07 20.16 2.79
CA SER A 168 -25.07 19.67 3.73
C SER A 168 -25.98 18.59 3.15
N ALA A 169 -25.99 18.36 1.85
CA ALA A 169 -26.76 17.32 1.20
C ALA A 169 -26.04 15.95 1.17
N VAL A 170 -24.72 15.91 1.49
CA VAL A 170 -23.96 14.65 1.62
C VAL A 170 -24.45 13.88 2.84
N GLY A 171 -24.51 12.57 2.75
CA GLY A 171 -25.10 11.67 3.74
C GLY A 171 -24.34 11.52 5.07
N VAL A 172 -23.58 12.53 5.53
CA VAL A 172 -22.84 12.48 6.80
C VAL A 172 -23.36 13.55 7.78
N ARG A 173 -23.55 13.21 9.05
CA ARG A 173 -24.12 14.10 10.07
C ARG A 173 -23.55 13.84 11.46
N ALA A 174 -23.24 14.89 12.18
CA ALA A 174 -23.12 14.87 13.63
C ALA A 174 -24.53 15.10 14.22
N LEU A 175 -25.07 14.11 14.92
CA LEU A 175 -26.38 14.23 15.58
C LEU A 175 -26.27 14.96 16.91
N ASP A 176 -25.17 14.72 17.59
CA ASP A 176 -24.75 15.39 18.80
C ASP A 176 -23.21 15.35 18.88
N ARG A 177 -22.64 15.70 20.02
CA ARG A 177 -21.18 15.77 20.21
C ARG A 177 -20.46 14.45 19.98
N ARG A 178 -21.11 13.29 20.20
CA ARG A 178 -20.50 11.95 20.15
C ARG A 178 -21.20 10.99 19.20
N THR A 179 -22.28 11.42 18.56
CA THR A 179 -23.06 10.55 17.68
C THR A 179 -22.88 11.00 16.22
N PHE A 180 -22.17 10.20 15.44
CA PHE A 180 -21.99 10.39 14.01
C PHE A 180 -22.89 9.43 13.25
N ARG A 181 -23.63 9.95 12.27
CA ARG A 181 -24.47 9.15 11.38
C ARG A 181 -24.02 9.31 9.94
N VAL A 182 -23.95 8.16 9.24
CA VAL A 182 -23.73 8.14 7.79
C VAL A 182 -24.86 7.38 7.10
N LYS A 183 -25.34 7.93 6.00
CA LYS A 183 -26.35 7.33 5.13
C LYS A 183 -25.73 6.95 3.80
N LEU A 184 -25.86 5.69 3.42
CA LEU A 184 -25.39 5.16 2.16
C LEU A 184 -26.51 5.22 1.11
N HIS A 185 -26.15 5.34 -0.17
CA HIS A 185 -27.14 5.30 -1.26
C HIS A 185 -27.69 3.88 -1.50
N SER A 186 -26.90 2.85 -1.17
CA SER A 186 -27.25 1.43 -1.23
C SER A 186 -26.58 0.67 -0.08
N PRO A 187 -27.04 -0.52 0.30
CA PRO A 187 -26.29 -1.39 1.19
C PRO A 187 -24.87 -1.58 0.67
N THR A 188 -23.90 -1.58 1.57
CA THR A 188 -22.49 -1.80 1.23
C THR A 188 -21.90 -2.72 2.31
N PRO A 189 -21.89 -4.04 2.09
CA PRO A 189 -21.50 -5.03 3.11
C PRO A 189 -20.08 -4.86 3.68
N PHE A 190 -19.19 -4.25 2.90
CA PHE A 190 -17.79 -3.94 3.28
C PHE A 190 -17.60 -2.50 3.81
N PHE A 191 -18.68 -1.79 4.14
CA PHE A 191 -18.59 -0.38 4.57
C PHE A 191 -17.76 -0.19 5.83
N LEU A 192 -17.81 -1.13 6.78
CA LEU A 192 -16.99 -1.07 7.98
C LEU A 192 -15.50 -1.24 7.68
N ASP A 193 -15.16 -2.05 6.67
CA ASP A 193 -13.78 -2.17 6.18
C ASP A 193 -13.29 -0.82 5.64
N LEU A 194 -14.11 -0.09 4.88
CA LEU A 194 -13.78 1.26 4.42
C LEU A 194 -13.54 2.22 5.59
N CYS A 195 -14.31 2.08 6.71
CA CYS A 195 -14.11 2.91 7.90
C CYS A 195 -12.75 2.69 8.59
N THR A 196 -11.99 1.65 8.23
CA THR A 196 -10.64 1.39 8.75
C THR A 196 -9.52 2.06 7.94
N PHE A 197 -9.85 2.67 6.79
CA PHE A 197 -8.85 3.30 5.93
C PHE A 197 -8.19 4.49 6.61
N PRO A 198 -6.86 4.58 6.55
CA PRO A 198 -6.13 5.73 7.10
C PRO A 198 -6.60 7.05 6.52
N ASN A 199 -7.05 7.05 5.26
CA ASN A 199 -7.56 8.23 4.57
C ASN A 199 -8.80 8.84 5.24
N TYR A 200 -9.56 8.05 6.01
CA TYR A 200 -10.77 8.50 6.71
C TYR A 200 -10.54 8.68 8.21
N ALA A 201 -9.28 8.71 8.62
CA ALA A 201 -8.90 9.06 9.98
C ALA A 201 -9.33 10.49 10.34
N VAL A 202 -9.59 10.70 11.63
CA VAL A 202 -10.06 12.01 12.10
C VAL A 202 -8.89 12.97 12.23
N VAL A 203 -9.01 14.14 11.58
CA VAL A 203 -7.98 15.19 11.52
C VAL A 203 -8.39 16.45 12.27
N PRO A 204 -7.43 17.23 12.82
CA PRO A 204 -7.72 18.38 13.68
C PRO A 204 -8.17 19.60 12.85
N ARG A 205 -9.48 19.81 12.76
CA ARG A 205 -10.10 20.90 12.00
C ARG A 205 -9.46 22.26 12.29
N GLN A 206 -9.31 22.60 13.57
CA GLN A 206 -8.78 23.91 13.96
C GLN A 206 -7.35 24.14 13.46
N ALA A 207 -6.48 23.12 13.54
CA ALA A 207 -5.11 23.23 13.04
C ALA A 207 -5.07 23.38 11.51
N ILE A 208 -5.96 22.68 10.80
CA ILE A 208 -6.06 22.78 9.33
C ILE A 208 -6.59 24.16 8.93
N GLU A 209 -7.65 24.66 9.57
CA GLU A 209 -8.20 26.00 9.30
C GLU A 209 -7.19 27.12 9.61
N GLN A 210 -6.38 26.95 10.65
CA GLN A 210 -5.37 27.92 11.06
C GLN A 210 -4.12 27.93 10.16
N HIS A 211 -3.67 26.77 9.70
CA HIS A 211 -2.36 26.61 9.03
C HIS A 211 -2.47 26.22 7.54
N GLY A 212 -3.70 25.94 7.02
CA GLY A 212 -3.92 25.46 5.65
C GLY A 212 -3.06 24.23 5.34
N ASP A 213 -2.42 24.19 4.18
CA ASP A 213 -1.58 23.06 3.74
C ASP A 213 -0.35 22.80 4.62
N ARG A 214 -0.04 23.72 5.55
CA ARG A 214 1.09 23.59 6.50
C ARG A 214 0.69 23.04 7.86
N TRP A 215 -0.54 22.59 8.05
CA TRP A 215 -1.06 22.15 9.34
C TRP A 215 -0.21 21.04 10.00
N LEU A 216 0.43 20.19 9.22
CA LEU A 216 1.38 19.17 9.73
C LEU A 216 2.64 19.77 10.38
N ARG A 217 2.89 21.07 10.19
CA ARG A 217 4.00 21.80 10.84
C ARG A 217 3.58 22.45 12.15
N ALA A 218 2.29 22.38 12.53
CA ALA A 218 1.84 22.85 13.83
C ALA A 218 2.65 22.20 14.97
N ARG A 219 2.96 22.98 16.01
CA ARG A 219 3.67 22.48 17.19
C ARG A 219 3.01 23.03 18.45
N PRO A 220 2.43 22.18 19.33
CA PRO A 220 2.27 20.73 19.12
C PRO A 220 1.30 20.43 17.97
N LEU A 221 1.56 19.34 17.22
CA LEU A 221 0.61 18.82 16.24
C LEU A 221 -0.49 18.04 16.99
N PRO A 222 -1.77 18.46 16.94
CA PRO A 222 -2.84 17.67 17.52
C PRO A 222 -3.04 16.37 16.72
N VAL A 223 -2.98 15.22 17.39
CA VAL A 223 -3.17 13.90 16.79
C VAL A 223 -4.21 13.10 17.56
N SER A 224 -4.88 12.18 16.89
CA SER A 224 -5.90 11.30 17.47
C SER A 224 -5.38 9.89 17.78
N GLY A 225 -4.20 9.55 17.27
CA GLY A 225 -3.60 8.21 17.35
C GLY A 225 -2.70 7.96 18.55
N PRO A 226 -2.08 6.76 18.59
CA PRO A 226 -1.26 6.29 19.72
C PRO A 226 0.05 7.05 19.94
N TYR A 227 0.54 7.79 18.95
CA TYR A 227 1.79 8.54 19.04
C TYR A 227 1.60 10.00 18.65
N THR A 228 2.47 10.88 19.17
CA THR A 228 2.65 12.27 18.77
C THR A 228 3.91 12.39 17.90
N LEU A 229 3.90 13.29 16.94
CA LEU A 229 5.06 13.59 16.09
C LEU A 229 6.07 14.45 16.88
N GLU A 230 7.18 13.84 17.30
CA GLU A 230 8.25 14.55 18.00
C GLU A 230 9.18 15.28 17.02
N SER A 231 9.63 14.60 15.97
CA SER A 231 10.45 15.20 14.92
C SER A 231 10.29 14.48 13.58
N TRP A 232 10.49 15.21 12.50
CA TRP A 232 10.58 14.69 11.15
C TRP A 232 11.85 15.25 10.49
N ARG A 233 12.85 14.40 10.31
CA ARG A 233 14.11 14.71 9.63
C ARG A 233 14.11 14.05 8.28
N LEU A 234 14.01 14.84 7.22
CA LEU A 234 13.95 14.34 5.84
C LEU A 234 15.13 13.43 5.52
N ARG A 235 14.85 12.29 4.89
CA ARG A 235 15.81 11.25 4.49
C ARG A 235 16.62 10.66 5.65
N ASP A 236 16.10 10.76 6.84
CA ASP A 236 16.67 10.16 8.05
C ASP A 236 15.59 9.40 8.81
N ARG A 237 14.74 10.11 9.54
CA ARG A 237 13.72 9.47 10.38
C ARG A 237 12.54 10.35 10.70
N ILE A 238 11.44 9.69 11.00
CA ILE A 238 10.30 10.26 11.71
C ILE A 238 10.31 9.68 13.12
N ARG A 239 10.43 10.55 14.13
CA ARG A 239 10.38 10.15 15.54
C ARG A 239 8.99 10.38 16.10
N ALA A 240 8.42 9.31 16.65
CA ALA A 240 7.12 9.27 17.29
C ALA A 240 7.28 9.01 18.79
N ARG A 241 6.53 9.74 19.63
CA ARG A 241 6.48 9.57 21.07
C ARG A 241 5.09 9.14 21.50
N ARG A 242 4.97 8.18 22.43
CA ARG A 242 3.69 7.71 22.96
C ARG A 242 2.80 8.87 23.36
N ASN A 243 1.55 8.83 22.90
CA ASN A 243 0.51 9.79 23.25
C ASN A 243 -0.21 9.34 24.56
N PRO A 244 0.03 9.99 25.70
CA PRO A 244 -0.60 9.57 26.95
C PRO A 244 -2.12 9.84 26.99
N ARG A 245 -2.63 10.65 26.06
CA ARG A 245 -4.06 10.96 25.94
C ARG A 245 -4.80 10.14 24.90
N TYR A 246 -4.10 9.23 24.23
CA TYR A 246 -4.75 8.26 23.35
C TYR A 246 -5.72 7.39 24.17
N TRP A 247 -6.91 7.16 23.64
CA TRP A 247 -7.94 6.44 24.39
C TRP A 247 -7.52 5.03 24.83
N ASP A 248 -6.60 4.39 24.09
CA ASP A 248 -6.03 3.07 24.36
C ASP A 248 -4.52 3.16 24.74
N ALA A 249 -4.10 4.25 25.37
CA ALA A 249 -2.71 4.49 25.74
C ALA A 249 -2.09 3.38 26.63
N ALA A 250 -2.91 2.67 27.40
CA ALA A 250 -2.46 1.55 28.24
C ALA A 250 -1.90 0.38 27.40
N ARG A 251 -2.33 0.22 26.16
CA ARG A 251 -1.83 -0.81 25.25
C ARG A 251 -0.66 -0.33 24.37
N THR A 252 -0.31 0.94 24.41
CA THR A 252 0.85 1.46 23.68
C THR A 252 2.14 1.08 24.40
N GLN A 253 2.92 0.18 23.82
CA GLN A 253 4.02 -0.51 24.48
C GLN A 253 5.34 0.28 24.45
N SER A 254 5.72 0.81 23.29
CA SER A 254 6.97 1.54 23.10
C SER A 254 6.79 3.03 23.39
N GLU A 255 7.69 3.64 24.17
CA GLU A 255 7.62 5.08 24.50
C GLU A 255 8.07 5.96 23.32
N VAL A 256 9.18 5.56 22.66
CA VAL A 256 9.74 6.26 21.50
C VAL A 256 9.97 5.28 20.38
N VAL A 257 9.44 5.61 19.20
CA VAL A 257 9.60 4.83 17.97
C VAL A 257 10.26 5.71 16.90
N ASP A 258 11.33 5.21 16.29
CA ASP A 258 11.92 5.79 15.10
C ASP A 258 11.50 5.00 13.86
N PHE A 259 10.90 5.70 12.91
CA PHE A 259 10.68 5.17 11.56
C PHE A 259 11.80 5.71 10.66
N LEU A 260 12.69 4.82 10.20
CA LEU A 260 13.75 5.17 9.28
C LEU A 260 13.21 5.14 7.84
N THR A 261 13.59 6.15 7.07
CA THR A 261 13.32 6.20 5.63
C THR A 261 14.52 5.66 4.87
N MET A 262 14.31 4.77 3.88
CA MET A 262 15.36 4.04 3.21
C MET A 262 14.95 3.66 1.78
N GLU A 263 15.90 3.73 0.84
CA GLU A 263 15.70 3.31 -0.55
C GLU A 263 16.54 2.08 -0.92
N SER A 264 17.62 1.83 -0.18
CA SER A 264 18.55 0.75 -0.48
C SER A 264 18.30 -0.49 0.37
N ALA A 265 17.93 -1.60 -0.25
CA ALA A 265 17.70 -2.89 0.40
C ALA A 265 18.96 -3.40 1.13
N MET A 266 20.17 -3.23 0.53
CA MET A 266 21.42 -3.63 1.19
C MET A 266 21.73 -2.78 2.41
N THR A 267 21.44 -1.48 2.37
CA THR A 267 21.61 -0.60 3.53
C THR A 267 20.61 -0.95 4.64
N ALA A 268 19.35 -1.26 4.29
CA ALA A 268 18.34 -1.70 5.23
C ALA A 268 18.76 -3.00 5.93
N LEU A 269 19.23 -3.99 5.17
CA LEU A 269 19.76 -5.24 5.73
C LEU A 269 20.95 -4.99 6.65
N ASN A 270 21.91 -4.15 6.28
CA ASN A 270 23.07 -3.81 7.12
C ASN A 270 22.66 -3.16 8.43
N LEU A 271 21.69 -2.23 8.43
CA LEU A 271 21.18 -1.60 9.64
C LEU A 271 20.50 -2.63 10.57
N TYR A 272 19.79 -3.57 10.00
CA TYR A 272 19.17 -4.66 10.74
C TYR A 272 20.24 -5.60 11.35
N GLU A 273 21.21 -6.07 10.55
CA GLU A 273 22.28 -6.97 10.99
C GLU A 273 23.15 -6.38 12.09
N THR A 274 23.42 -5.09 12.03
CA THR A 274 24.19 -4.38 13.06
C THR A 274 23.39 -4.02 14.31
N GLY A 275 22.07 -4.32 14.31
CA GLY A 275 21.18 -3.98 15.41
C GLY A 275 20.88 -2.48 15.52
N ALA A 276 21.14 -1.70 14.46
CA ALA A 276 20.75 -0.29 14.38
C ALA A 276 19.25 -0.14 14.11
N ALA A 277 18.63 -1.12 13.45
CA ALA A 277 17.19 -1.24 13.28
C ALA A 277 16.69 -2.59 13.85
N ASP A 278 15.43 -2.64 14.25
CA ASP A 278 14.79 -3.81 14.83
C ASP A 278 13.92 -4.57 13.83
N ILE A 279 13.32 -3.84 12.89
CA ILE A 279 12.35 -4.37 11.93
C ILE A 279 12.62 -3.77 10.55
N ILE A 280 12.57 -4.60 9.50
CA ILE A 280 12.38 -4.15 8.11
C ILE A 280 10.94 -4.52 7.73
N TRP A 281 10.12 -3.51 7.47
CA TRP A 281 8.69 -3.71 7.15
C TRP A 281 8.39 -3.72 5.66
N ASP A 282 9.17 -2.98 4.87
CA ASP A 282 8.90 -2.93 3.43
C ASP A 282 9.61 -4.09 2.71
N LYS A 283 8.82 -4.96 2.07
CA LYS A 283 9.31 -6.05 1.22
C LYS A 283 10.30 -5.57 0.16
N ALA A 284 10.11 -4.38 -0.40
CA ALA A 284 11.01 -3.80 -1.40
C ALA A 284 12.43 -3.54 -0.87
N LEU A 285 12.58 -3.46 0.46
CA LEU A 285 13.85 -3.29 1.15
C LEU A 285 14.51 -4.60 1.59
N ILE A 286 14.05 -5.72 1.04
CA ILE A 286 14.68 -7.04 1.24
C ILE A 286 15.36 -7.43 -0.08
N PRO A 287 16.69 -7.66 -0.09
CA PRO A 287 17.41 -8.00 -1.31
C PRO A 287 16.89 -9.30 -1.93
N SER A 288 16.21 -9.23 -3.06
CA SER A 288 15.60 -10.37 -3.74
C SER A 288 16.62 -11.43 -4.17
N GLU A 289 17.82 -10.99 -4.54
CA GLU A 289 18.95 -11.84 -4.91
C GLU A 289 19.49 -12.68 -3.76
N LEU A 290 19.24 -12.29 -2.52
CA LEU A 290 19.66 -13.02 -1.31
C LEU A 290 18.54 -13.89 -0.72
N MET A 291 17.35 -13.94 -1.31
CA MET A 291 16.19 -14.65 -0.73
C MET A 291 16.42 -16.15 -0.55
N ASP A 292 17.26 -16.80 -1.35
CA ASP A 292 17.62 -18.20 -1.15
C ASP A 292 18.30 -18.47 0.21
N VAL A 293 18.97 -17.47 0.77
CA VAL A 293 19.63 -17.53 2.07
C VAL A 293 18.75 -16.91 3.15
N LEU A 294 18.24 -15.70 2.89
CA LEU A 294 17.46 -14.92 3.86
C LEU A 294 16.14 -15.61 4.22
N GLY A 295 15.45 -16.22 3.23
CA GLY A 295 14.17 -16.89 3.45
C GLY A 295 14.24 -18.14 4.35
N ARG A 296 15.45 -18.63 4.66
CA ARG A 296 15.66 -19.75 5.58
C ARG A 296 15.94 -19.31 7.02
N ARG A 297 16.07 -18.02 7.23
CA ARG A 297 16.38 -17.46 8.55
C ARG A 297 15.12 -17.40 9.41
N ARG A 298 15.28 -17.59 10.71
CA ARG A 298 14.18 -17.52 11.69
C ARG A 298 13.59 -16.11 11.85
N ASP A 299 14.32 -15.09 11.47
CA ASP A 299 13.93 -13.69 11.54
C ASP A 299 13.38 -13.15 10.20
N CYS A 300 13.30 -14.01 9.17
CA CYS A 300 12.60 -13.75 7.92
C CYS A 300 11.20 -14.38 7.99
N HIS A 301 10.17 -13.55 8.01
CA HIS A 301 8.79 -13.99 8.11
C HIS A 301 8.05 -13.76 6.80
N THR A 302 7.64 -14.84 6.16
CA THR A 302 6.79 -14.81 4.96
C THR A 302 5.36 -15.16 5.34
N PHE A 303 4.41 -14.44 4.79
CA PHE A 303 2.98 -14.64 5.06
C PHE A 303 2.14 -14.36 3.81
N HIS A 304 0.87 -14.78 3.85
CA HIS A 304 -0.06 -14.53 2.77
C HIS A 304 -0.37 -13.03 2.70
N TYR A 305 -0.30 -12.48 1.48
CA TYR A 305 -0.56 -11.08 1.23
C TYR A 305 -1.76 -10.90 0.32
N LEU A 306 -2.56 -9.90 0.57
CA LEU A 306 -3.79 -9.61 -0.18
C LEU A 306 -3.46 -9.01 -1.54
N ALA A 307 -2.73 -9.75 -2.37
CA ALA A 307 -2.32 -9.28 -3.68
C ALA A 307 -2.10 -10.43 -4.66
N THR A 308 -2.46 -10.19 -5.92
CA THR A 308 -2.38 -11.16 -7.01
C THR A 308 -1.66 -10.56 -8.21
N PHE A 309 -0.71 -11.31 -8.75
CA PHE A 309 -0.14 -11.07 -10.06
C PHE A 309 -0.92 -11.86 -11.10
N PHE A 310 -1.32 -11.21 -12.17
CA PHE A 310 -2.11 -11.82 -13.25
C PHE A 310 -1.77 -11.21 -14.61
N LEU A 311 -2.15 -11.90 -15.67
CA LEU A 311 -2.08 -11.40 -17.05
C LEU A 311 -3.43 -10.86 -17.45
N ARG A 312 -3.46 -9.79 -18.26
CA ARG A 312 -4.64 -9.26 -18.95
C ARG A 312 -4.56 -9.59 -20.42
N PHE A 313 -5.66 -10.04 -21.00
CA PHE A 313 -5.84 -10.09 -22.45
C PHE A 313 -6.62 -8.87 -22.92
N ASN A 314 -6.22 -8.31 -24.05
CA ASN A 314 -7.06 -7.37 -24.75
C ASN A 314 -8.06 -8.16 -25.61
N VAL A 315 -9.28 -8.36 -25.06
CA VAL A 315 -10.32 -9.17 -25.71
C VAL A 315 -10.96 -8.48 -26.92
N THR A 316 -10.57 -7.25 -27.24
CA THR A 316 -11.05 -6.53 -28.43
C THR A 316 -10.18 -6.76 -29.67
N ARG A 317 -9.06 -7.48 -29.52
CA ARG A 317 -8.11 -7.75 -30.60
C ARG A 317 -8.08 -9.24 -30.97
N PRO A 318 -8.44 -9.62 -32.22
CA PRO A 318 -8.24 -11.00 -32.67
C PRO A 318 -6.76 -11.43 -32.61
N PRO A 319 -6.49 -12.69 -32.24
CA PRO A 319 -7.44 -13.75 -31.90
C PRO A 319 -7.77 -13.86 -30.40
N PHE A 320 -7.47 -12.84 -29.58
CA PHE A 320 -7.75 -12.83 -28.12
C PHE A 320 -9.22 -12.56 -27.80
N ASP A 321 -10.06 -12.24 -28.77
CA ASP A 321 -11.50 -12.18 -28.66
C ASP A 321 -12.14 -13.59 -28.47
N ASP A 322 -11.46 -14.66 -28.94
CA ASP A 322 -11.89 -16.04 -28.74
C ASP A 322 -11.50 -16.57 -27.34
N PRO A 323 -12.45 -16.96 -26.47
CA PRO A 323 -12.14 -17.54 -25.15
C PRO A 323 -11.30 -18.83 -25.22
N ARG A 324 -11.40 -19.62 -26.31
CA ARG A 324 -10.59 -20.84 -26.48
C ARG A 324 -9.12 -20.51 -26.61
N VAL A 325 -8.78 -19.43 -27.28
CA VAL A 325 -7.40 -18.94 -27.41
C VAL A 325 -6.87 -18.51 -26.03
N ARG A 326 -7.64 -17.74 -25.26
CA ARG A 326 -7.23 -17.29 -23.93
C ARG A 326 -7.06 -18.46 -22.98
N LYS A 327 -7.96 -19.46 -23.04
CA LYS A 327 -7.85 -20.72 -22.26
C LYS A 327 -6.60 -21.50 -22.65
N ALA A 328 -6.31 -21.63 -23.94
CA ALA A 328 -5.11 -22.33 -24.41
C ALA A 328 -3.84 -21.66 -23.89
N LEU A 329 -3.76 -20.33 -23.94
CA LEU A 329 -2.63 -19.59 -23.38
C LEU A 329 -2.50 -19.77 -21.87
N ALA A 330 -3.61 -19.78 -21.13
CA ALA A 330 -3.61 -19.99 -19.68
C ALA A 330 -3.12 -21.39 -19.28
N LEU A 331 -3.64 -22.43 -19.92
CA LEU A 331 -3.31 -23.82 -19.68
C LEU A 331 -1.85 -24.18 -20.05
N ALA A 332 -1.21 -23.41 -20.92
CA ALA A 332 0.18 -23.59 -21.32
C ALA A 332 1.19 -23.00 -20.32
N ILE A 333 0.73 -22.32 -19.25
CA ILE A 333 1.61 -21.68 -18.26
C ILE A 333 1.85 -22.61 -17.07
N ASP A 334 3.07 -23.08 -16.90
CA ASP A 334 3.53 -23.72 -15.66
C ASP A 334 3.82 -22.66 -14.58
N LYS A 335 2.77 -22.28 -13.85
CA LYS A 335 2.82 -21.27 -12.79
C LYS A 335 3.75 -21.70 -11.64
N GLN A 336 3.82 -23.02 -11.35
CA GLN A 336 4.70 -23.54 -10.30
C GLN A 336 6.18 -23.27 -10.62
N ARG A 337 6.55 -23.35 -11.89
CA ARG A 337 7.91 -23.04 -12.33
C ARG A 337 8.25 -21.55 -12.14
N ILE A 338 7.29 -20.64 -12.33
CA ILE A 338 7.49 -19.21 -12.08
C ILE A 338 7.77 -18.98 -10.58
N VAL A 339 6.92 -19.49 -9.69
CA VAL A 339 7.07 -19.24 -8.24
C VAL A 339 8.31 -19.93 -7.65
N SER A 340 8.69 -21.12 -8.16
CA SER A 340 9.82 -21.87 -7.60
C SER A 340 11.19 -21.45 -8.14
N ARG A 341 11.25 -20.86 -9.35
CA ARG A 341 12.53 -20.55 -10.02
C ARG A 341 12.81 -19.08 -10.21
N ILE A 342 11.75 -18.25 -10.26
CA ILE A 342 11.90 -16.82 -10.57
C ILE A 342 11.62 -15.97 -9.34
N THR A 343 10.42 -16.02 -8.78
CA THR A 343 10.05 -15.13 -7.65
C THR A 343 10.70 -15.59 -6.34
N ARG A 344 10.63 -16.85 -5.98
CA ARG A 344 11.32 -17.54 -4.86
C ARG A 344 11.20 -16.87 -3.48
N ALA A 345 10.26 -15.95 -3.32
CA ALA A 345 10.09 -15.14 -2.10
C ALA A 345 8.86 -15.55 -1.27
N GLY A 346 8.39 -16.81 -1.44
CA GLY A 346 7.23 -17.33 -0.70
C GLY A 346 5.90 -17.14 -1.42
N GLU A 347 5.90 -16.66 -2.66
CA GLU A 347 4.72 -16.58 -3.52
C GLU A 347 4.11 -17.96 -3.73
N ARG A 348 2.78 -18.00 -3.88
CA ARG A 348 2.03 -19.23 -4.15
C ARG A 348 1.35 -19.13 -5.51
N VAL A 349 1.21 -20.29 -6.17
CA VAL A 349 0.47 -20.38 -7.44
C VAL A 349 -0.97 -19.89 -7.23
N ALA A 350 -1.44 -19.02 -8.13
CA ALA A 350 -2.83 -18.56 -8.18
C ALA A 350 -3.58 -19.25 -9.30
N SER A 351 -4.68 -19.93 -8.96
CA SER A 351 -5.67 -20.41 -9.93
C SER A 351 -6.87 -19.48 -10.04
N HIS A 352 -7.10 -18.64 -9.06
CA HIS A 352 -8.16 -17.64 -8.94
C HIS A 352 -7.58 -16.25 -8.66
N LEU A 353 -8.40 -15.21 -8.75
CA LEU A 353 -7.94 -13.82 -8.60
C LEU A 353 -7.88 -13.37 -7.14
N THR A 354 -8.94 -13.67 -6.38
CA THR A 354 -9.04 -13.29 -4.97
C THR A 354 -8.15 -14.21 -4.12
N PRO A 355 -7.17 -13.73 -3.36
CA PRO A 355 -6.32 -14.57 -2.53
C PRO A 355 -7.10 -15.40 -1.50
N ASP A 356 -6.54 -16.56 -1.11
CA ASP A 356 -7.07 -17.36 -0.02
C ASP A 356 -7.03 -16.60 1.31
N GLY A 357 -8.01 -16.82 2.17
CA GLY A 357 -8.09 -16.23 3.50
C GLY A 357 -8.80 -14.88 3.55
N VAL A 358 -9.34 -14.40 2.43
CA VAL A 358 -10.24 -13.25 2.42
C VAL A 358 -11.48 -13.55 3.27
N ALA A 359 -11.88 -12.59 4.09
CA ALA A 359 -12.96 -12.77 5.05
C ALA A 359 -14.27 -13.26 4.38
N ARG A 360 -14.83 -14.34 4.93
CA ARG A 360 -16.13 -14.89 4.50
C ARG A 360 -16.22 -15.24 3.00
N TYR A 361 -15.11 -15.56 2.37
CA TYR A 361 -15.06 -15.91 0.97
C TYR A 361 -14.16 -17.12 0.71
N ASP A 362 -14.67 -18.05 -0.11
CA ASP A 362 -13.96 -19.22 -0.60
C ASP A 362 -13.94 -19.16 -2.13
N PRO A 363 -12.78 -18.85 -2.76
CA PRO A 363 -12.70 -18.65 -4.19
C PRO A 363 -12.95 -19.91 -5.00
N PRO A 364 -13.35 -19.79 -6.29
CA PRO A 364 -13.52 -20.95 -7.17
C PRO A 364 -12.15 -21.53 -7.55
N GLU A 365 -12.13 -22.81 -7.86
CA GLU A 365 -10.98 -23.42 -8.51
C GLU A 365 -10.91 -22.96 -9.97
N GLY A 366 -9.76 -22.40 -10.37
CA GLY A 366 -9.50 -21.97 -11.75
C GLY A 366 -8.70 -23.00 -12.55
N LEU A 367 -8.07 -22.52 -13.64
CA LEU A 367 -7.32 -23.39 -14.55
C LEU A 367 -5.90 -23.69 -14.05
N GLY A 368 -5.52 -24.97 -14.08
CA GLY A 368 -4.18 -25.47 -13.82
C GLY A 368 -3.30 -25.48 -15.09
N TYR A 369 -2.15 -26.17 -15.02
CA TYR A 369 -1.27 -26.41 -16.15
C TYR A 369 -1.69 -27.70 -16.86
N ASP A 370 -2.12 -27.60 -18.13
CA ASP A 370 -2.47 -28.71 -19.01
C ASP A 370 -2.11 -28.36 -20.46
N PRO A 371 -0.84 -28.62 -20.87
CA PRO A 371 -0.39 -28.28 -22.21
C PRO A 371 -1.06 -29.11 -23.31
N GLU A 372 -1.61 -30.29 -23.01
CA GLU A 372 -2.33 -31.07 -24.00
C GLU A 372 -3.71 -30.47 -24.30
N ALA A 373 -4.47 -30.10 -23.25
CA ALA A 373 -5.72 -29.37 -23.43
C ALA A 373 -5.46 -28.00 -24.12
N ALA A 374 -4.36 -27.32 -23.77
CA ALA A 374 -3.96 -26.08 -24.41
C ALA A 374 -3.80 -26.22 -25.94
N ARG A 375 -3.07 -27.25 -26.37
CA ARG A 375 -2.87 -27.56 -27.80
C ARG A 375 -4.17 -27.91 -28.51
N ARG A 376 -5.05 -28.70 -27.87
CA ARG A 376 -6.36 -29.03 -28.43
C ARG A 376 -7.22 -27.78 -28.65
N LEU A 377 -7.37 -26.96 -27.62
CA LEU A 377 -8.17 -25.71 -27.70
C LEU A 377 -7.64 -24.73 -28.74
N LEU A 378 -6.31 -24.60 -28.85
CA LEU A 378 -5.72 -23.73 -29.85
C LEU A 378 -5.96 -24.26 -31.28
N ALA A 379 -5.93 -25.60 -31.47
CA ALA A 379 -6.26 -26.21 -32.76
C ALA A 379 -7.74 -26.04 -33.11
N GLU A 380 -8.67 -26.20 -32.14
CA GLU A 380 -10.11 -25.97 -32.28
C GLU A 380 -10.44 -24.49 -32.60
N ALA A 381 -9.59 -23.57 -32.13
CA ALA A 381 -9.68 -22.15 -32.46
C ALA A 381 -9.11 -21.82 -33.85
N GLY A 382 -8.60 -22.81 -34.59
CA GLY A 382 -8.07 -22.64 -35.96
C GLY A 382 -6.57 -22.48 -36.07
N PHE A 383 -5.80 -22.66 -34.99
CA PHE A 383 -4.35 -22.47 -34.95
C PHE A 383 -3.57 -23.75 -34.55
N PRO A 384 -3.69 -24.86 -35.27
CA PRO A 384 -3.04 -26.11 -34.87
C PRO A 384 -1.51 -25.96 -34.84
N GLY A 385 -0.90 -26.19 -33.65
CA GLY A 385 0.55 -26.00 -33.45
C GLY A 385 1.03 -24.57 -33.71
N GLY A 386 0.18 -23.58 -33.49
CA GLY A 386 0.48 -22.14 -33.68
C GLY A 386 0.45 -21.67 -35.12
N ARG A 387 0.14 -22.55 -36.09
CA ARG A 387 0.11 -22.17 -37.52
C ARG A 387 -0.96 -21.15 -37.81
N GLY A 388 -0.60 -20.06 -38.47
CA GLY A 388 -1.51 -18.95 -38.77
C GLY A 388 -1.73 -17.98 -37.63
N PHE A 389 -1.25 -18.27 -36.42
CA PHE A 389 -1.30 -17.34 -35.31
C PHE A 389 -0.27 -16.22 -35.53
N ARG A 390 -0.71 -14.96 -35.50
CA ARG A 390 0.21 -13.81 -35.64
C ARG A 390 1.12 -13.68 -34.42
N PRO A 391 2.35 -13.17 -34.59
CA PRO A 391 3.13 -12.71 -33.44
C PRO A 391 2.33 -11.72 -32.60
N PHE A 392 2.46 -11.78 -31.28
CA PHE A 392 1.72 -10.89 -30.39
C PHE A 392 2.62 -10.25 -29.34
N GLN A 393 2.20 -9.10 -28.85
CA GLN A 393 2.95 -8.31 -27.90
C GLN A 393 2.57 -8.66 -26.46
N TYR A 394 3.59 -8.86 -25.63
CA TYR A 394 3.45 -8.91 -24.18
C TYR A 394 3.98 -7.61 -23.58
N LEU A 395 3.08 -6.78 -23.04
CA LEU A 395 3.38 -5.50 -22.43
C LEU A 395 3.78 -5.66 -20.97
N LEU A 396 4.94 -5.13 -20.58
CA LEU A 396 5.50 -5.22 -19.22
C LEU A 396 6.19 -3.93 -18.80
N ILE A 397 6.55 -3.87 -17.52
CA ILE A 397 7.29 -2.76 -16.89
C ILE A 397 8.78 -3.09 -16.70
N ASN A 398 9.58 -2.09 -16.35
CA ASN A 398 11.05 -2.17 -16.32
C ASN A 398 11.71 -3.07 -15.24
N PRO A 399 11.15 -3.39 -14.05
CA PRO A 399 11.87 -4.19 -13.04
C PRO A 399 12.36 -5.53 -13.58
N THR A 400 13.55 -5.93 -13.15
CA THR A 400 14.25 -7.16 -13.60
C THR A 400 13.39 -8.43 -13.44
N ILE A 401 12.67 -8.55 -12.33
CA ILE A 401 11.80 -9.69 -12.06
C ILE A 401 10.68 -9.82 -13.13
N GLU A 402 10.14 -8.70 -13.60
CA GLU A 402 9.10 -8.68 -14.64
C GLU A 402 9.64 -9.19 -15.98
N GLN A 403 10.89 -8.84 -16.32
CA GLN A 403 11.56 -9.36 -17.51
C GLN A 403 11.78 -10.87 -17.42
N GLN A 404 12.23 -11.38 -16.28
CA GLN A 404 12.44 -12.81 -16.07
C GLN A 404 11.14 -13.60 -16.24
N ILE A 405 10.04 -13.10 -15.67
CA ILE A 405 8.71 -13.71 -15.83
C ILE A 405 8.29 -13.67 -17.31
N ALA A 406 8.48 -12.55 -18.00
CA ALA A 406 8.11 -12.38 -19.39
C ALA A 406 8.87 -13.34 -20.33
N VAL A 407 10.17 -13.51 -20.13
CA VAL A 407 11.01 -14.46 -20.89
C VAL A 407 10.56 -15.90 -20.65
N GLU A 408 10.21 -16.23 -19.41
CA GLU A 408 9.72 -17.58 -19.07
C GLU A 408 8.35 -17.86 -19.72
N LEU A 409 7.42 -16.91 -19.68
CA LEU A 409 6.13 -17.01 -20.38
C LEU A 409 6.30 -17.14 -21.90
N GLN A 410 7.19 -16.34 -22.49
CA GLN A 410 7.55 -16.43 -23.91
C GLN A 410 8.04 -17.83 -24.27
N ALA A 411 8.94 -18.40 -23.46
CA ALA A 411 9.48 -19.74 -23.67
C ALA A 411 8.42 -20.84 -23.54
N MET A 412 7.49 -20.72 -22.55
CA MET A 412 6.39 -21.66 -22.36
C MET A 412 5.45 -21.65 -23.58
N TRP A 413 4.98 -20.49 -24.02
CA TRP A 413 4.07 -20.37 -25.16
C TRP A 413 4.73 -20.81 -26.48
N GLN A 414 6.02 -20.53 -26.65
CA GLN A 414 6.76 -21.03 -27.82
C GLN A 414 6.87 -22.57 -27.79
N LYS A 415 7.23 -23.14 -26.64
CA LYS A 415 7.42 -24.58 -26.48
C LYS A 415 6.11 -25.36 -26.60
N GLU A 416 5.08 -24.93 -25.89
CA GLU A 416 3.83 -25.69 -25.76
C GLU A 416 2.86 -25.46 -26.92
N LEU A 417 2.86 -24.27 -27.49
CA LEU A 417 1.87 -23.84 -28.49
C LEU A 417 2.47 -23.42 -29.84
N GLY A 418 3.79 -23.29 -29.94
CA GLY A 418 4.47 -22.81 -31.15
C GLY A 418 4.26 -21.30 -31.41
N LEU A 419 3.88 -20.54 -30.40
CA LEU A 419 3.53 -19.12 -30.57
C LEU A 419 4.75 -18.22 -30.40
N ARG A 420 4.80 -17.15 -31.21
CA ARG A 420 5.84 -16.12 -31.15
C ARG A 420 5.34 -14.90 -30.37
N VAL A 421 6.08 -14.55 -29.30
CA VAL A 421 5.77 -13.42 -28.42
C VAL A 421 6.84 -12.35 -28.57
N GLU A 422 6.42 -11.09 -28.64
CA GLU A 422 7.29 -9.91 -28.67
C GLU A 422 7.17 -9.17 -27.34
N LEU A 423 8.28 -9.00 -26.62
CA LEU A 423 8.29 -8.31 -25.34
C LEU A 423 8.35 -6.81 -25.56
N ARG A 424 7.35 -6.08 -25.04
CA ARG A 424 7.27 -4.62 -25.11
C ARG A 424 7.39 -4.03 -23.72
N GLN A 425 8.60 -3.62 -23.37
CA GLN A 425 8.94 -3.06 -22.06
C GLN A 425 8.79 -1.54 -22.07
N ASN A 426 8.17 -0.99 -21.01
CA ASN A 426 7.95 0.44 -20.86
C ASN A 426 8.13 0.92 -19.43
N GLU A 427 8.38 2.22 -19.27
CA GLU A 427 8.29 2.92 -18.00
C GLU A 427 6.83 2.91 -17.52
N MET A 428 6.62 2.99 -16.17
CA MET A 428 5.31 2.80 -15.54
C MET A 428 4.19 3.68 -16.12
N LYS A 429 4.44 4.97 -16.32
CA LYS A 429 3.40 5.90 -16.83
C LYS A 429 3.00 5.58 -18.27
N VAL A 430 4.00 5.26 -19.13
CA VAL A 430 3.76 4.84 -20.51
C VAL A 430 3.00 3.52 -20.54
N TYR A 431 3.41 2.56 -19.73
CA TYR A 431 2.73 1.28 -19.58
C TYR A 431 1.26 1.45 -19.17
N GLN A 432 0.96 2.29 -18.18
CA GLN A 432 -0.41 2.57 -17.75
C GLN A 432 -1.24 3.24 -18.86
N ALA A 433 -0.67 4.18 -19.60
CA ALA A 433 -1.33 4.83 -20.73
C ALA A 433 -1.67 3.83 -21.84
N LEU A 434 -0.74 2.93 -22.17
CA LEU A 434 -0.96 1.86 -23.17
C LEU A 434 -2.06 0.89 -22.74
N GLN A 435 -2.08 0.48 -21.47
CA GLN A 435 -3.16 -0.35 -20.95
C GLN A 435 -4.53 0.34 -21.02
N THR A 436 -4.59 1.61 -20.63
CA THR A 436 -5.84 2.40 -20.68
C THR A 436 -6.34 2.59 -22.10
N ALA A 437 -5.42 2.76 -23.06
CA ALA A 437 -5.74 2.88 -24.47
C ALA A 437 -6.03 1.53 -25.16
N LEU A 438 -5.92 0.38 -24.44
CA LEU A 438 -5.99 -0.97 -24.99
C LEU A 438 -4.96 -1.19 -26.12
N ASP A 439 -3.77 -0.56 -26.02
CA ASP A 439 -2.69 -0.72 -27.00
C ASP A 439 -1.70 -1.82 -26.56
N TYR A 440 -2.20 -3.03 -26.48
CA TYR A 440 -1.46 -4.25 -26.16
C TYR A 440 -2.26 -5.49 -26.60
N ASP A 441 -1.64 -6.65 -26.68
CA ASP A 441 -2.30 -7.93 -26.89
C ASP A 441 -2.47 -8.69 -25.56
N VAL A 442 -1.36 -8.91 -24.87
CA VAL A 442 -1.29 -9.45 -23.51
C VAL A 442 -0.49 -8.48 -22.64
N SER A 443 -0.89 -8.27 -21.41
CA SER A 443 -0.18 -7.39 -20.48
C SER A 443 -0.03 -8.04 -19.11
N ARG A 444 1.13 -7.82 -18.46
CA ARG A 444 1.25 -8.09 -17.03
C ARG A 444 0.26 -7.22 -16.24
N SER A 445 -0.16 -7.65 -15.10
CA SER A 445 -0.90 -6.82 -14.16
C SER A 445 -0.74 -7.33 -12.73
N SER A 446 -1.12 -6.51 -11.77
CA SER A 446 -1.24 -6.90 -10.37
C SER A 446 -2.36 -6.10 -9.71
N TRP A 447 -2.89 -6.64 -8.63
CA TRP A 447 -3.82 -5.94 -7.77
C TRP A 447 -3.50 -6.25 -6.32
N ILE A 448 -3.44 -5.20 -5.53
CA ILE A 448 -3.36 -5.27 -4.07
C ILE A 448 -4.74 -4.90 -3.55
N GLY A 449 -5.34 -5.76 -2.73
CA GLY A 449 -6.65 -5.50 -2.17
C GLY A 449 -6.60 -4.35 -1.15
N ASP A 450 -7.49 -3.40 -1.30
CA ASP A 450 -7.57 -2.25 -0.41
C ASP A 450 -8.21 -2.59 0.94
N TYR A 451 -9.05 -3.63 0.98
CA TYR A 451 -9.77 -4.10 2.17
C TYR A 451 -10.00 -5.62 2.11
N ASN A 452 -10.26 -6.23 3.27
CA ASN A 452 -10.38 -7.68 3.42
C ASN A 452 -11.75 -8.22 2.92
N ASP A 453 -12.03 -8.00 1.63
CA ASP A 453 -13.25 -8.48 0.97
C ASP A 453 -12.97 -8.79 -0.50
N ALA A 454 -13.60 -9.84 -1.05
CA ALA A 454 -13.41 -10.24 -2.45
C ALA A 454 -13.82 -9.16 -3.46
N ASN A 455 -14.72 -8.26 -3.08
CA ASN A 455 -15.19 -7.21 -3.98
C ASN A 455 -14.04 -6.31 -4.48
N THR A 456 -13.03 -6.03 -3.65
CA THR A 456 -11.87 -5.21 -4.06
C THR A 456 -11.12 -5.79 -5.28
N PHE A 457 -11.17 -7.12 -5.47
CA PHE A 457 -10.58 -7.81 -6.62
C PHE A 457 -11.52 -7.86 -7.82
N LEU A 458 -12.81 -8.06 -7.57
CA LEU A 458 -13.76 -8.36 -8.63
C LEU A 458 -14.36 -7.12 -9.27
N GLU A 459 -14.65 -6.06 -8.51
CA GLU A 459 -15.29 -4.86 -9.01
C GLU A 459 -14.49 -4.15 -10.12
N GLN A 460 -13.16 -4.29 -10.13
CA GLN A 460 -12.31 -3.71 -11.16
C GLN A 460 -12.61 -4.21 -12.58
N PHE A 461 -13.27 -5.38 -12.73
CA PHE A 461 -13.62 -5.97 -14.03
C PHE A 461 -15.07 -5.74 -14.44
N MET A 462 -15.84 -4.96 -13.70
CA MET A 462 -17.15 -4.50 -14.16
C MET A 462 -17.00 -3.70 -15.46
N SER A 463 -17.99 -3.84 -16.35
CA SER A 463 -17.92 -3.30 -17.72
C SER A 463 -17.68 -1.78 -17.80
N HIS A 464 -18.03 -1.03 -16.77
CA HIS A 464 -17.90 0.43 -16.68
C HIS A 464 -16.77 0.89 -15.77
N ASN A 465 -16.04 -0.03 -15.10
CA ASN A 465 -14.97 0.33 -14.20
C ASN A 465 -13.71 0.74 -14.98
N GLY A 466 -13.12 1.88 -14.65
CA GLY A 466 -11.90 2.40 -15.30
C GLY A 466 -10.66 1.51 -15.15
N ASN A 467 -10.65 0.60 -14.17
CA ASN A 467 -9.59 -0.40 -13.99
C ASN A 467 -9.78 -1.65 -14.88
N ASN A 468 -10.96 -1.79 -15.53
CA ASN A 468 -11.17 -2.84 -16.52
C ASN A 468 -10.48 -2.44 -17.83
N ARG A 469 -9.20 -2.69 -17.88
CA ARG A 469 -8.35 -2.40 -19.04
C ARG A 469 -8.17 -3.61 -19.95
N THR A 470 -9.19 -4.49 -20.03
CA THR A 470 -9.21 -5.68 -20.89
C THR A 470 -10.10 -5.49 -22.12
N GLY A 471 -10.99 -4.50 -22.08
CA GLY A 471 -12.06 -4.34 -23.07
C GLY A 471 -13.22 -5.34 -22.90
N TRP A 472 -13.13 -6.26 -21.91
CA TRP A 472 -14.17 -7.24 -21.62
C TRP A 472 -15.41 -6.59 -21.03
N LYS A 473 -16.59 -7.02 -21.50
CA LYS A 473 -17.88 -6.58 -21.01
C LYS A 473 -18.78 -7.79 -20.88
N ASN A 474 -19.31 -8.02 -19.68
CA ASN A 474 -20.23 -9.13 -19.42
C ASN A 474 -21.38 -8.68 -18.51
N PRO A 475 -22.62 -8.54 -19.07
CA PRO A 475 -23.78 -8.10 -18.29
C PRO A 475 -24.14 -9.04 -17.12
N ARG A 476 -23.88 -10.36 -17.26
CA ARG A 476 -24.10 -11.33 -16.18
C ARG A 476 -23.14 -11.09 -15.02
N TYR A 477 -21.86 -10.84 -15.33
CA TYR A 477 -20.85 -10.48 -14.34
C TYR A 477 -21.23 -9.21 -13.57
N ASP A 478 -21.59 -8.16 -14.31
CA ASP A 478 -22.02 -6.89 -13.74
C ASP A 478 -23.23 -7.05 -12.82
N GLU A 479 -24.20 -7.89 -13.22
CA GLU A 479 -25.40 -8.15 -12.41
C GLU A 479 -25.07 -8.94 -11.14
N LEU A 480 -24.21 -9.96 -11.23
CA LEU A 480 -23.77 -10.73 -10.06
C LEU A 480 -23.10 -9.81 -9.03
N LEU A 481 -22.20 -8.93 -9.45
CA LEU A 481 -21.53 -7.99 -8.53
C LEU A 481 -22.51 -6.94 -7.97
N ARG A 482 -23.42 -6.39 -8.79
CA ARG A 482 -24.44 -5.47 -8.28
C ARG A 482 -25.35 -6.12 -7.23
N ARG A 483 -25.70 -7.39 -7.41
CA ARG A 483 -26.47 -8.16 -6.42
C ARG A 483 -25.62 -8.43 -5.17
N ALA A 484 -24.38 -8.88 -5.33
CA ALA A 484 -23.47 -9.13 -4.22
C ALA A 484 -23.23 -7.88 -3.35
N ASN A 485 -23.13 -6.71 -3.99
CA ASN A 485 -22.93 -5.44 -3.27
C ASN A 485 -24.19 -4.95 -2.51
N ARG A 486 -25.32 -5.60 -2.70
CA ARG A 486 -26.57 -5.32 -1.96
C ARG A 486 -27.00 -6.45 -1.03
N GLU A 487 -26.36 -7.61 -1.11
CA GLU A 487 -26.71 -8.79 -0.31
C GLU A 487 -26.03 -8.70 1.07
N LEU A 488 -26.84 -8.74 2.12
CA LEU A 488 -26.38 -8.68 3.51
C LEU A 488 -26.13 -10.06 4.13
N ASP A 489 -26.75 -11.10 3.57
CA ASP A 489 -26.43 -12.47 3.97
C ASP A 489 -25.08 -12.87 3.39
N SER A 490 -24.11 -13.13 4.25
CA SER A 490 -22.73 -13.39 3.87
C SER A 490 -22.58 -14.65 3.00
N ALA A 491 -23.37 -15.70 3.23
CA ALA A 491 -23.29 -16.94 2.47
C ALA A 491 -23.84 -16.77 1.05
N ARG A 492 -24.99 -16.08 0.92
CA ARG A 492 -25.56 -15.75 -0.40
C ARG A 492 -24.65 -14.80 -1.17
N ARG A 493 -24.07 -13.82 -0.47
CA ARG A 493 -23.12 -12.90 -1.06
C ARG A 493 -21.88 -13.64 -1.59
N ALA A 494 -21.29 -14.52 -0.79
CA ALA A 494 -20.15 -15.33 -1.19
C ALA A 494 -20.45 -16.17 -2.43
N THR A 495 -21.66 -16.74 -2.53
CA THR A 495 -22.11 -17.49 -3.73
C THR A 495 -22.12 -16.59 -4.97
N LEU A 496 -22.69 -15.39 -4.89
CA LEU A 496 -22.72 -14.44 -6.02
C LEU A 496 -21.33 -14.00 -6.47
N LEU A 497 -20.44 -13.71 -5.51
CA LEU A 497 -19.04 -13.35 -5.80
C LEU A 497 -18.29 -14.52 -6.44
N ARG A 498 -18.50 -15.75 -5.95
CA ARG A 498 -17.87 -16.96 -6.49
C ARG A 498 -18.35 -17.26 -7.93
N GLU A 499 -19.65 -17.08 -8.23
CA GLU A 499 -20.14 -17.18 -9.60
C GLU A 499 -19.51 -16.13 -10.52
N ALA A 500 -19.38 -14.89 -10.06
CA ALA A 500 -18.72 -13.84 -10.82
C ALA A 500 -17.22 -14.17 -11.08
N GLU A 501 -16.50 -14.60 -10.05
CA GLU A 501 -15.09 -14.96 -10.22
C GLU A 501 -14.91 -16.18 -11.13
N THR A 502 -15.84 -17.15 -11.11
CA THR A 502 -15.82 -18.30 -12.03
C THR A 502 -15.90 -17.85 -13.49
N LEU A 503 -16.77 -16.90 -13.81
CA LEU A 503 -16.83 -16.31 -15.16
C LEU A 503 -15.47 -15.68 -15.55
N LEU A 504 -14.84 -14.98 -14.61
CA LEU A 504 -13.61 -14.22 -14.84
C LEU A 504 -12.37 -15.12 -15.07
N VAL A 505 -12.22 -16.19 -14.27
CA VAL A 505 -10.97 -16.98 -14.23
C VAL A 505 -11.07 -18.37 -14.84
N ARG A 506 -12.26 -18.80 -15.24
CA ARG A 506 -12.51 -20.14 -15.77
C ARG A 506 -13.30 -20.15 -17.09
N ASP A 507 -14.38 -19.36 -17.19
CA ASP A 507 -15.28 -19.43 -18.33
C ASP A 507 -14.86 -18.49 -19.46
N GLU A 508 -14.60 -17.24 -19.18
CA GLU A 508 -14.32 -16.18 -20.15
C GLU A 508 -12.84 -15.81 -20.25
N LEU A 509 -12.10 -15.86 -19.14
CA LEU A 509 -10.65 -15.56 -19.02
C LEU A 509 -10.21 -14.26 -19.69
N PRO A 510 -10.78 -13.10 -19.38
CA PRO A 510 -10.15 -11.84 -19.78
C PRO A 510 -8.82 -11.63 -19.03
N ILE A 511 -8.58 -12.40 -17.96
CA ILE A 511 -7.35 -12.42 -17.17
C ILE A 511 -6.90 -13.85 -16.86
N VAL A 512 -5.63 -14.01 -16.51
CA VAL A 512 -5.05 -15.26 -16.01
C VAL A 512 -4.28 -14.97 -14.74
N PRO A 513 -4.76 -15.37 -13.56
CA PRO A 513 -3.99 -15.32 -12.31
C PRO A 513 -2.75 -16.20 -12.41
N ILE A 514 -1.62 -15.73 -11.92
CA ILE A 514 -0.34 -16.44 -11.99
C ILE A 514 0.15 -16.83 -10.60
N TYR A 515 0.27 -15.85 -9.68
CA TYR A 515 0.66 -16.11 -8.30
C TYR A 515 0.07 -15.07 -7.34
N PHE A 516 -0.09 -15.49 -6.09
CA PHE A 516 -0.34 -14.60 -4.97
C PHE A 516 0.98 -14.10 -4.41
N TYR A 517 1.06 -12.80 -4.18
CA TYR A 517 2.23 -12.22 -3.54
C TYR A 517 2.38 -12.73 -2.10
N ALA A 518 3.62 -12.82 -1.64
CA ALA A 518 3.93 -12.99 -0.24
C ALA A 518 4.29 -11.65 0.39
N GLY A 519 3.81 -11.38 1.60
CA GLY A 519 4.37 -10.38 2.48
C GLY A 519 5.65 -10.91 3.11
N ILE A 520 6.62 -10.04 3.34
CA ILE A 520 7.89 -10.40 3.96
C ILE A 520 8.26 -9.30 4.95
N ASN A 521 8.46 -9.70 6.21
CA ASN A 521 9.00 -8.80 7.22
C ASN A 521 10.27 -9.42 7.82
N PHE A 522 11.21 -8.59 8.24
CA PHE A 522 12.38 -9.02 8.98
C PHE A 522 12.32 -8.50 10.41
N PHE A 523 12.30 -9.39 11.40
CA PHE A 523 12.49 -9.09 12.81
C PHE A 523 12.84 -10.36 13.59
N ASP A 524 13.65 -10.23 14.63
CA ASP A 524 13.98 -11.35 15.52
C ASP A 524 12.84 -11.58 16.55
N PRO A 525 12.07 -12.69 16.46
CA PRO A 525 10.96 -12.96 17.36
C PRO A 525 11.39 -13.24 18.82
N GLU A 526 12.68 -13.45 19.06
CA GLU A 526 13.22 -13.53 20.43
C GLU A 526 13.41 -12.13 21.06
N LYS A 527 13.58 -11.09 20.21
CA LYS A 527 13.80 -9.71 20.66
C LYS A 527 12.58 -8.81 20.50
N ILE A 528 11.71 -9.10 19.55
CA ILE A 528 10.54 -8.28 19.21
C ILE A 528 9.28 -9.11 19.45
N GLU A 529 8.25 -8.48 20.01
CA GLU A 529 6.91 -9.05 20.14
C GLU A 529 5.83 -8.04 19.77
N GLY A 530 4.60 -8.54 19.57
CA GLY A 530 3.45 -7.72 19.19
C GLY A 530 3.27 -7.52 17.67
N VAL A 531 4.15 -8.07 16.85
CA VAL A 531 3.96 -8.13 15.40
C VAL A 531 2.98 -9.23 15.08
N GLY A 532 1.80 -8.87 14.55
CA GLY A 532 0.82 -9.83 14.04
C GLY A 532 0.98 -10.01 12.53
N PHE A 533 0.54 -11.14 11.99
CA PHE A 533 0.51 -11.38 10.55
C PHE A 533 -0.93 -11.41 10.07
N ASN A 534 -1.24 -10.63 9.06
CA ASN A 534 -2.54 -10.61 8.41
C ASN A 534 -2.37 -10.32 6.91
N LEU A 535 -3.44 -10.50 6.14
CA LEU A 535 -3.42 -10.37 4.68
C LEU A 535 -3.10 -8.95 4.17
N LEU A 536 -3.30 -7.92 5.00
CA LEU A 536 -3.08 -6.51 4.61
C LEU A 536 -1.68 -6.01 4.96
N ASP A 537 -0.81 -6.83 5.59
CA ASP A 537 0.52 -6.41 6.09
C ASP A 537 0.42 -5.20 7.06
N GLU A 538 -0.65 -5.17 7.84
CA GLU A 538 -0.93 -4.11 8.79
C GLU A 538 -0.56 -4.53 10.21
N HIS A 539 0.36 -3.78 10.81
CA HIS A 539 0.88 -4.07 12.14
C HIS A 539 0.62 -2.87 13.05
N PRO A 540 -0.33 -2.97 14.00
CA PRO A 540 -0.60 -1.90 14.94
C PRO A 540 0.65 -1.58 15.77
N ILE A 541 1.29 -0.45 15.46
CA ILE A 541 2.58 -0.05 16.06
C ILE A 541 2.53 0.03 17.58
N GLN A 542 1.37 0.38 18.15
CA GLN A 542 1.18 0.45 19.59
C GLN A 542 1.35 -0.89 20.31
N ALA A 543 1.18 -2.03 19.61
CA ALA A 543 1.35 -3.36 20.19
C ALA A 543 2.80 -3.85 20.18
N ILE A 544 3.67 -3.22 19.40
CA ILE A 544 5.03 -3.71 19.14
C ILE A 544 6.02 -3.16 20.16
N ARG A 545 6.86 -4.04 20.68
CA ARG A 545 7.94 -3.66 21.60
C ARG A 545 9.14 -4.60 21.50
N ARG A 546 10.28 -4.13 21.97
CA ARG A 546 11.40 -5.01 22.33
C ARG A 546 11.05 -5.80 23.59
N LYS A 547 11.35 -7.09 23.60
CA LYS A 547 11.32 -7.92 24.80
C LYS A 547 12.39 -7.42 25.76
N ARG A 548 12.07 -7.45 27.06
CA ARG A 548 12.99 -7.06 28.13
C ARG A 548 13.96 -8.18 28.46
#